data_5f6d5b13bccebfaa366677cdebef0f7e
#
_entry.id   5f6d5b13bccebfaa366677cdebef0f7e
#
_cell.length_a   1.000
_cell.length_b   1.000
_cell.length_c   1.000
_cell.angle_alpha   90.00
_cell.angle_beta   90.00
_cell.angle_gamma   90.00
#
_symmetry.space_group_name_H-M   'P 1'
#
loop_
_entity.id
_entity.type
_entity.pdbx_description
1 polymer ?
#
loop_
_entity_poly.entity_id
_entity_poly.type
_entity_poly.pdbx_seq_one_letter_code
_entity_poly.pdbx_strand_id
1 'polypeptide(L)'
;MKKAIAYMRFSSPSQMSGDSLNRQRRLITEWLKVNSDYYLDTVTYEDLGLSAFNGKHAQSGAFSEFLDAIEHGYILPGTTLLVESLDRLSREKVGEAIERLKLILNHGIDVITLCDNTVYNIDSLNEPYSLIKAILIAQRANEESEIKSSRVKLSWKKKRQDALESGTIMTASCPRWLSLDDKRTAF
;
A
#
# COMPACT_ATOMS: atom_id res chain seq x y z
N MET A 1 15.84 -18.60 15.13
CA MET A 1 15.14 -18.01 13.96
C MET A 1 14.46 -16.74 14.43
N LYS A 2 14.60 -15.66 13.67
CA LYS A 2 13.98 -14.36 13.94
C LYS A 2 12.53 -14.37 13.46
N LYS A 3 11.65 -13.73 14.20
CA LYS A 3 10.23 -13.63 13.85
C LYS A 3 10.01 -12.52 12.83
N ALA A 4 9.30 -12.79 11.75
CA ALA A 4 8.85 -11.81 10.78
C ALA A 4 7.32 -11.76 10.75
N ILE A 5 6.77 -10.56 10.66
CA ILE A 5 5.33 -10.28 10.50
C ILE A 5 5.15 -9.55 9.17
N ALA A 6 4.15 -9.93 8.38
CA ALA A 6 3.86 -9.26 7.13
C ALA A 6 2.70 -8.27 7.29
N TYR A 7 2.89 -7.05 6.76
CA TYR A 7 1.82 -6.10 6.55
C TYR A 7 1.56 -5.87 5.06
N MET A 8 0.33 -6.07 4.64
CA MET A 8 -0.11 -5.91 3.25
C MET A 8 -1.24 -4.90 3.16
N ARG A 9 -1.19 -4.01 2.15
CA ARG A 9 -2.21 -2.98 1.95
C ARG A 9 -2.66 -2.91 0.50
N PHE A 10 -3.98 -2.74 0.32
CA PHE A 10 -4.63 -2.58 -0.97
C PHE A 10 -5.42 -1.28 -1.02
N SER A 11 -5.43 -0.61 -2.17
CA SER A 11 -6.12 0.66 -2.35
C SER A 11 -7.57 0.48 -2.85
N SER A 12 -7.95 -0.70 -3.34
CA SER A 12 -9.31 -0.97 -3.81
C SER A 12 -9.68 -2.45 -3.75
N PRO A 13 -11.00 -2.78 -3.62
CA PRO A 13 -11.48 -4.17 -3.66
C PRO A 13 -11.15 -4.92 -4.96
N SER A 14 -11.05 -4.20 -6.08
CA SER A 14 -10.65 -4.80 -7.37
C SER A 14 -9.20 -5.31 -7.38
N GLN A 15 -8.36 -4.82 -6.47
CA GLN A 15 -6.99 -5.29 -6.29
C GLN A 15 -6.90 -6.57 -5.44
N MET A 16 -7.97 -6.92 -4.71
CA MET A 16 -8.05 -8.19 -3.95
C MET A 16 -8.09 -9.42 -4.83
N SER A 17 -8.76 -9.33 -5.99
CA SER A 17 -8.92 -10.46 -6.92
C SER A 17 -7.83 -10.56 -7.97
N GLY A 18 -6.81 -9.69 -7.92
CA GLY A 18 -5.81 -9.54 -8.97
C GLY A 18 -4.35 -9.71 -8.50
N ASP A 19 -3.43 -9.37 -9.39
CA ASP A 19 -1.99 -9.56 -9.27
C ASP A 19 -1.32 -8.90 -8.05
N SER A 20 -1.98 -7.90 -7.43
CA SER A 20 -1.37 -7.10 -6.36
C SER A 20 -1.15 -7.92 -5.07
N LEU A 21 -2.14 -8.72 -4.64
CA LEU A 21 -2.01 -9.60 -3.47
C LEU A 21 -0.96 -10.69 -3.70
N ASN A 22 -1.08 -11.35 -4.85
CA ASN A 22 -0.16 -12.41 -5.23
C ASN A 22 1.28 -11.88 -5.36
N ARG A 23 1.45 -10.65 -5.86
CA ARG A 23 2.76 -10.01 -5.93
C ARG A 23 3.35 -9.77 -4.54
N GLN A 24 2.59 -9.21 -3.60
CA GLN A 24 3.08 -8.96 -2.24
C GLN A 24 3.43 -10.28 -1.53
N ARG A 25 2.57 -11.29 -1.63
CA ARG A 25 2.84 -12.63 -1.07
C ARG A 25 4.07 -13.28 -1.69
N ARG A 26 4.26 -13.11 -3.01
CA ARG A 26 5.46 -13.61 -3.70
C ARG A 26 6.71 -12.92 -3.20
N LEU A 27 6.72 -11.59 -3.06
CA LEU A 27 7.86 -10.86 -2.52
C LEU A 27 8.25 -11.35 -1.12
N ILE A 28 7.27 -11.55 -0.24
CA ILE A 28 7.49 -12.09 1.11
C ILE A 28 8.11 -13.51 1.02
N THR A 29 7.54 -14.37 0.18
CA THR A 29 8.01 -15.74 0.02
C THR A 29 9.44 -15.80 -0.55
N GLU A 30 9.73 -14.96 -1.54
CA GLU A 30 11.06 -14.87 -2.15
C GLU A 30 12.09 -14.35 -1.14
N TRP A 31 11.72 -13.33 -0.37
CA TRP A 31 12.58 -12.79 0.68
C TRP A 31 12.90 -13.85 1.75
N LEU A 32 11.91 -14.59 2.23
CA LEU A 32 12.10 -15.64 3.23
C LEU A 32 12.97 -16.81 2.73
N LYS A 33 12.93 -17.13 1.44
CA LYS A 33 13.81 -18.16 0.85
C LYS A 33 15.29 -17.78 0.93
N VAL A 34 15.58 -16.48 0.78
CA VAL A 34 16.96 -15.97 0.86
C VAL A 34 17.39 -15.75 2.31
N ASN A 35 16.45 -15.40 3.18
CA ASN A 35 16.69 -15.11 4.59
C ASN A 35 16.16 -16.25 5.49
N SER A 36 16.80 -17.41 5.41
CA SER A 36 16.39 -18.65 6.08
C SER A 36 16.49 -18.64 7.61
N ASP A 37 17.12 -17.60 8.19
CA ASP A 37 17.16 -17.33 9.62
C ASP A 37 15.87 -16.69 10.16
N TYR A 38 14.94 -16.32 9.26
CA TYR A 38 13.62 -15.80 9.60
C TYR A 38 12.52 -16.84 9.40
N TYR A 39 11.44 -16.70 10.18
CA TYR A 39 10.18 -17.40 9.93
C TYR A 39 9.02 -16.37 9.92
N LEU A 40 8.05 -16.60 9.05
CA LEU A 40 6.86 -15.78 9.01
C LEU A 40 5.89 -16.21 10.12
N ASP A 41 5.39 -15.24 10.88
CA ASP A 41 4.31 -15.49 11.83
C ASP A 41 3.01 -15.88 11.11
N THR A 42 2.17 -16.64 11.79
CA THR A 42 0.82 -16.97 11.31
C THR A 42 -0.10 -15.75 11.28
N VAL A 43 0.20 -14.74 12.12
CA VAL A 43 -0.52 -13.47 12.14
C VAL A 43 0.02 -12.57 11.06
N THR A 44 -0.85 -12.21 10.10
CA THR A 44 -0.59 -11.21 9.07
C THR A 44 -1.57 -10.07 9.20
N TYR A 45 -1.13 -8.85 8.92
CA TYR A 45 -1.98 -7.66 8.97
C TYR A 45 -2.31 -7.24 7.53
N GLU A 46 -3.60 -7.30 7.17
CA GLU A 46 -4.06 -7.03 5.81
C GLU A 46 -5.11 -5.92 5.78
N ASP A 47 -4.75 -4.76 5.21
CA ASP A 47 -5.68 -3.67 4.95
C ASP A 47 -6.32 -3.80 3.57
N LEU A 48 -7.52 -4.33 3.52
CA LEU A 48 -8.24 -4.70 2.30
C LEU A 48 -8.95 -3.53 1.58
N GLY A 49 -8.64 -2.29 1.91
CA GLY A 49 -9.20 -1.12 1.23
C GLY A 49 -10.71 -0.86 1.49
N LEU A 50 -11.36 -1.66 2.33
CA LEU A 50 -12.79 -1.59 2.61
C LEU A 50 -13.19 -0.40 3.50
N SER A 51 -12.24 0.32 4.07
CA SER A 51 -12.48 1.42 4.99
C SER A 51 -13.12 2.67 4.36
N ALA A 52 -13.17 2.77 3.02
CA ALA A 52 -13.80 3.89 2.34
C ALA A 52 -15.31 3.71 2.14
N PHE A 53 -15.86 2.50 2.30
CA PHE A 53 -17.26 2.21 1.94
C PHE A 53 -18.23 2.07 3.14
N ASN A 54 -17.74 1.79 4.34
CA ASN A 54 -18.58 1.66 5.53
C ASN A 54 -18.22 2.77 6.54
N GLY A 55 -18.84 3.92 6.41
CA GLY A 55 -18.74 5.01 7.38
C GLY A 55 -19.09 4.54 8.78
N LYS A 56 -18.24 4.86 9.74
CA LYS A 56 -18.32 4.80 11.22
C LYS A 56 -17.52 3.72 11.96
N HIS A 57 -17.04 2.63 11.34
CA HIS A 57 -16.18 1.66 12.05
C HIS A 57 -14.75 1.52 11.50
N ALA A 58 -14.33 2.41 10.62
CA ALA A 58 -13.05 2.34 9.89
C ALA A 58 -11.91 3.16 10.54
N GLN A 59 -11.95 3.43 11.83
CA GLN A 59 -10.85 4.12 12.53
C GLN A 59 -9.71 3.20 12.97
N SER A 60 -9.91 1.87 12.95
CA SER A 60 -8.88 0.87 13.23
C SER A 60 -8.68 -0.03 12.01
N GLY A 61 -7.79 0.35 11.08
CA GLY A 61 -7.31 -0.58 10.05
C GLY A 61 -6.31 -1.59 10.64
N ALA A 62 -5.99 -2.66 9.89
CA ALA A 62 -5.05 -3.68 10.33
C ALA A 62 -3.68 -3.12 10.76
N PHE A 63 -3.28 -1.99 10.17
CA PHE A 63 -2.06 -1.29 10.61
C PHE A 63 -2.21 -0.68 12.02
N SER A 64 -3.38 -0.15 12.36
CA SER A 64 -3.65 0.34 13.72
C SER A 64 -3.62 -0.80 14.74
N GLU A 65 -4.24 -1.94 14.40
CA GLU A 65 -4.18 -3.15 15.24
C GLU A 65 -2.73 -3.65 15.44
N PHE A 66 -1.89 -3.53 14.40
CA PHE A 66 -0.47 -3.83 14.51
C PHE A 66 0.24 -2.88 15.47
N LEU A 67 -0.02 -1.57 15.41
CA LEU A 67 0.56 -0.59 16.33
C LEU A 67 0.08 -0.81 17.76
N ASP A 68 -1.21 -1.07 17.94
CA ASP A 68 -1.80 -1.39 19.25
C ASP A 68 -1.16 -2.65 19.85
N ALA A 69 -0.90 -3.67 19.01
CA ALA A 69 -0.24 -4.90 19.43
C ALA A 69 1.23 -4.67 19.87
N ILE A 70 1.91 -3.71 19.26
CA ILE A 70 3.25 -3.28 19.68
C ILE A 70 3.18 -2.57 21.03
N GLU A 71 2.29 -1.58 21.18
CA GLU A 71 2.15 -0.78 22.40
C GLU A 71 1.75 -1.63 23.61
N HIS A 72 0.91 -2.64 23.41
CA HIS A 72 0.50 -3.58 24.46
C HIS A 72 1.50 -4.74 24.69
N GLY A 73 2.61 -4.77 23.95
CA GLY A 73 3.66 -5.79 24.11
C GLY A 73 3.29 -7.18 23.57
N TYR A 74 2.26 -7.32 22.75
CA TYR A 74 1.95 -8.57 22.04
C TYR A 74 2.95 -8.88 20.94
N ILE A 75 3.56 -7.84 20.37
CA ILE A 75 4.67 -7.96 19.43
C ILE A 75 5.94 -7.52 20.17
N LEU A 76 6.87 -8.46 20.32
CA LEU A 76 8.08 -8.26 21.12
C LEU A 76 9.19 -7.58 20.30
N PRO A 77 10.08 -6.82 20.98
CA PRO A 77 11.32 -6.34 20.38
C PRO A 77 12.12 -7.48 19.74
N GLY A 78 12.84 -7.18 18.64
CA GLY A 78 13.54 -8.17 17.85
C GLY A 78 12.68 -8.86 16.78
N THR A 79 11.37 -8.54 16.71
CA THR A 79 10.51 -8.90 15.59
C THR A 79 10.81 -8.00 14.39
N THR A 80 10.61 -8.53 13.18
CA THR A 80 10.80 -7.78 11.93
C THR A 80 9.49 -7.62 11.20
N LEU A 81 9.15 -6.38 10.80
CA LEU A 81 7.99 -6.07 9.97
C LEU A 81 8.42 -6.08 8.49
N LEU A 82 7.77 -6.92 7.69
CA LEU A 82 7.93 -6.96 6.24
C LEU A 82 6.82 -6.13 5.57
N VAL A 83 7.21 -5.14 4.78
CA VAL A 83 6.31 -4.29 3.99
C VAL A 83 6.78 -4.23 2.54
N GLU A 84 5.88 -4.04 1.59
CA GLU A 84 6.24 -3.86 0.19
C GLU A 84 7.15 -2.65 0.00
N SER A 85 6.76 -1.50 0.57
CA SER A 85 7.49 -0.22 0.50
C SER A 85 7.01 0.71 1.63
N LEU A 86 7.76 1.77 1.93
CA LEU A 86 7.46 2.68 3.06
C LEU A 86 6.12 3.42 2.93
N ASP A 87 5.64 3.68 1.71
CA ASP A 87 4.32 4.29 1.47
C ASP A 87 3.17 3.42 1.98
N ARG A 88 3.41 2.13 2.28
CA ARG A 88 2.42 1.25 2.90
C ARG A 88 2.12 1.64 4.35
N LEU A 89 3.05 2.30 5.03
CA LEU A 89 2.89 2.73 6.41
C LEU A 89 1.93 3.91 6.58
N SER A 90 1.69 4.73 5.54
CA SER A 90 0.70 5.80 5.55
C SER A 90 -0.08 5.88 4.24
N ARG A 91 -1.31 6.41 4.29
CA ARG A 91 -2.17 6.62 3.10
C ARG A 91 -2.08 8.04 2.55
N GLU A 92 -1.72 9.01 3.37
CA GLU A 92 -1.95 10.41 3.05
C GLU A 92 -0.66 11.23 2.94
N LYS A 93 0.26 11.10 3.89
CA LYS A 93 1.42 11.98 3.96
C LYS A 93 2.71 11.23 4.26
N VAL A 94 3.77 11.65 3.57
CA VAL A 94 5.13 11.12 3.79
C VAL A 94 5.56 11.29 5.25
N GLY A 95 5.23 12.45 5.87
CA GLY A 95 5.55 12.70 7.28
C GLY A 95 4.95 11.65 8.24
N GLU A 96 3.70 11.24 8.01
CA GLU A 96 3.07 10.20 8.82
C GLU A 96 3.75 8.82 8.64
N ALA A 97 4.18 8.47 7.43
CA ALA A 97 4.90 7.23 7.20
C ALA A 97 6.21 7.21 8.00
N ILE A 98 6.92 8.33 8.05
CA ILE A 98 8.17 8.47 8.82
C ILE A 98 7.91 8.43 10.33
N GLU A 99 6.86 9.09 10.84
CA GLU A 99 6.51 9.03 12.25
C GLU A 99 6.13 7.60 12.69
N ARG A 100 5.37 6.89 11.86
CA ARG A 100 5.04 5.48 12.10
C ARG A 100 6.26 4.59 12.04
N LEU A 101 7.18 4.81 11.08
CA LEU A 101 8.46 4.11 11.03
C LEU A 101 9.23 4.33 12.33
N LYS A 102 9.40 5.59 12.78
CA LYS A 102 10.09 5.90 14.04
C LYS A 102 9.46 5.20 15.24
N LEU A 103 8.12 5.20 15.34
CA LEU A 103 7.40 4.52 16.40
C LEU A 103 7.76 3.03 16.44
N ILE A 104 7.69 2.35 15.30
CA ILE A 104 8.00 0.91 15.19
C ILE A 104 9.45 0.64 15.60
N LEU A 105 10.40 1.42 15.07
CA LEU A 105 11.82 1.26 15.38
C LEU A 105 12.13 1.52 16.86
N ASN A 106 11.50 2.51 17.48
CA ASN A 106 11.65 2.81 18.92
C ASN A 106 11.16 1.69 19.82
N HIS A 107 10.24 0.84 19.35
CA HIS A 107 9.82 -0.37 20.06
C HIS A 107 10.73 -1.58 19.78
N GLY A 108 11.87 -1.37 19.13
CA GLY A 108 12.85 -2.42 18.83
C GLY A 108 12.39 -3.41 17.75
N ILE A 109 11.51 -2.97 16.86
CA ILE A 109 11.02 -3.76 15.72
C ILE A 109 11.67 -3.24 14.45
N ASP A 110 12.41 -4.09 13.76
CA ASP A 110 13.01 -3.74 12.48
C ASP A 110 11.95 -3.69 11.37
N VAL A 111 12.13 -2.82 10.39
CA VAL A 111 11.27 -2.73 9.20
C VAL A 111 12.07 -3.04 7.96
N ILE A 112 11.59 -3.95 7.13
CA ILE A 112 12.21 -4.30 5.85
C ILE A 112 11.25 -3.97 4.71
N THR A 113 11.71 -3.15 3.77
CA THR A 113 11.00 -2.85 2.54
C THR A 113 11.44 -3.81 1.45
N LEU A 114 10.48 -4.61 0.94
CA LEU A 114 10.75 -5.73 0.03
C LEU A 114 11.07 -5.29 -1.41
N CYS A 115 10.60 -4.11 -1.84
CA CYS A 115 10.84 -3.61 -3.19
C CYS A 115 12.29 -3.21 -3.44
N ASP A 116 12.97 -2.68 -2.43
CA ASP A 116 14.35 -2.18 -2.50
C ASP A 116 15.29 -2.90 -1.54
N ASN A 117 14.78 -3.91 -0.84
CA ASN A 117 15.48 -4.72 0.16
C ASN A 117 16.25 -3.86 1.19
N THR A 118 15.61 -2.76 1.63
CA THR A 118 16.21 -1.85 2.61
C THR A 118 15.75 -2.26 4.02
N VAL A 119 16.73 -2.36 4.93
CA VAL A 119 16.50 -2.65 6.35
C VAL A 119 16.55 -1.34 7.12
N TYR A 120 15.51 -1.07 7.91
CA TYR A 120 15.44 0.01 8.87
C TYR A 120 15.43 -0.58 10.28
N ASN A 121 16.33 -0.15 11.13
CA ASN A 121 16.43 -0.51 12.53
C ASN A 121 16.58 0.76 13.38
N ILE A 122 16.74 0.60 14.70
CA ILE A 122 16.87 1.74 15.61
C ILE A 122 18.08 2.63 15.27
N ASP A 123 19.18 2.06 14.78
CA ASP A 123 20.37 2.81 14.40
C ASP A 123 20.11 3.71 13.19
N SER A 124 19.19 3.29 12.30
CA SER A 124 18.77 4.08 11.13
C SER A 124 18.15 5.43 11.52
N LEU A 125 17.63 5.57 12.75
CA LEU A 125 17.11 6.86 13.26
C LEU A 125 18.23 7.86 13.55
N ASN A 126 19.43 7.38 13.85
CA ASN A 126 20.59 8.19 14.15
C ASN A 126 21.45 8.49 12.91
N GLU A 127 21.13 7.84 11.79
CA GLU A 127 21.81 8.03 10.51
C GLU A 127 21.01 9.00 9.62
N PRO A 128 21.47 10.27 9.46
CA PRO A 128 20.75 11.26 8.63
C PRO A 128 20.49 10.78 7.21
N TYR A 129 21.42 10.03 6.63
CA TYR A 129 21.29 9.50 5.27
C TYR A 129 20.14 8.49 5.15
N SER A 130 20.00 7.57 6.11
CA SER A 130 18.94 6.56 6.12
C SER A 130 17.55 7.20 6.20
N LEU A 131 17.37 8.21 7.04
CA LEU A 131 16.12 8.97 7.14
C LEU A 131 15.83 9.78 5.86
N ILE A 132 16.82 10.47 5.30
CA ILE A 132 16.65 11.21 4.04
C ILE A 132 16.26 10.25 2.92
N LYS A 133 16.93 9.10 2.80
CA LYS A 133 16.57 8.05 1.83
C LYS A 133 15.14 7.59 2.01
N ALA A 134 14.71 7.30 3.23
CA ALA A 134 13.35 6.90 3.55
C ALA A 134 12.32 7.96 3.11
N ILE A 135 12.59 9.24 3.41
CA ILE A 135 11.72 10.36 3.01
C ILE A 135 11.61 10.44 1.48
N LEU A 136 12.74 10.38 0.76
CA LEU A 136 12.76 10.48 -0.70
C LEU A 136 12.00 9.32 -1.37
N ILE A 137 12.16 8.08 -0.86
CA ILE A 137 11.44 6.92 -1.38
C ILE A 137 9.93 7.06 -1.15
N ALA A 138 9.51 7.45 0.06
CA ALA A 138 8.11 7.65 0.39
C ALA A 138 7.49 8.81 -0.42
N GLN A 139 8.22 9.90 -0.61
CA GLN A 139 7.78 11.05 -1.42
C GLN A 139 7.60 10.65 -2.90
N ARG A 140 8.55 9.92 -3.48
CA ARG A 140 8.45 9.47 -4.88
C ARG A 140 7.22 8.57 -5.10
N ALA A 141 6.94 7.66 -4.18
CA ALA A 141 5.77 6.78 -4.27
C ALA A 141 4.46 7.59 -4.20
N ASN A 142 4.41 8.63 -3.34
CA ASN A 142 3.26 9.51 -3.23
C ASN A 142 3.05 10.34 -4.51
N GLU A 143 4.11 10.95 -5.04
CA GLU A 143 4.08 11.71 -6.30
C GLU A 143 3.59 10.85 -7.47
N GLU A 144 4.06 9.61 -7.60
CA GLU A 144 3.56 8.67 -8.62
C GLU A 144 2.05 8.43 -8.50
N SER A 145 1.54 8.28 -7.28
CA SER A 145 0.13 8.09 -7.00
C SER A 145 -0.69 9.31 -7.39
N GLU A 146 -0.22 10.52 -7.04
CA GLU A 146 -0.86 11.79 -7.41
C GLU A 146 -0.87 12.01 -8.93
N ILE A 147 0.25 11.74 -9.61
CA ILE A 147 0.35 11.84 -11.07
C ILE A 147 -0.63 10.87 -11.74
N LYS A 148 -0.72 9.61 -11.28
CA LYS A 148 -1.69 8.64 -11.79
C LYS A 148 -3.12 9.13 -11.59
N SER A 149 -3.47 9.62 -10.40
CA SER A 149 -4.78 10.17 -10.09
C SER A 149 -5.12 11.37 -10.98
N SER A 150 -4.19 12.30 -11.14
CA SER A 150 -4.35 13.47 -11.99
C SER A 150 -4.58 13.09 -13.47
N ARG A 151 -3.80 12.15 -14.00
CA ARG A 151 -3.96 11.63 -15.37
C ARG A 151 -5.35 11.02 -15.57
N VAL A 152 -5.84 10.23 -14.62
CA VAL A 152 -7.18 9.64 -14.68
C VAL A 152 -8.25 10.74 -14.67
N LYS A 153 -8.14 11.74 -13.77
CA LYS A 153 -9.07 12.88 -13.72
C LYS A 153 -9.11 13.65 -15.04
N LEU A 154 -7.94 13.93 -15.63
CA LEU A 154 -7.84 14.62 -16.92
C LEU A 154 -8.45 13.80 -18.06
N SER A 155 -8.20 12.49 -18.10
CA SER A 155 -8.81 11.59 -19.08
C SER A 155 -10.34 11.58 -18.97
N TRP A 156 -10.89 11.52 -17.75
CA TRP A 156 -12.34 11.61 -17.56
C TRP A 156 -12.91 12.98 -17.92
N LYS A 157 -12.18 14.07 -17.63
CA LYS A 157 -12.59 15.42 -18.04
C LYS A 157 -12.68 15.52 -19.57
N LYS A 158 -11.66 15.01 -20.28
CA LYS A 158 -11.64 14.99 -21.73
C LYS A 158 -12.81 14.16 -22.28
N LYS A 159 -13.03 12.94 -21.79
CA LYS A 159 -14.14 12.08 -22.23
C LYS A 159 -15.50 12.75 -22.05
N ARG A 160 -15.72 13.51 -20.95
CA ARG A 160 -16.96 14.26 -20.74
C ARG A 160 -17.12 15.38 -21.75
N GLN A 161 -16.03 16.07 -22.06
CA GLN A 161 -16.05 17.14 -23.06
C GLN A 161 -16.33 16.58 -24.46
N ASP A 162 -15.64 15.51 -24.87
CA ASP A 162 -15.87 14.83 -26.15
C ASP A 162 -17.32 14.34 -26.27
N ALA A 163 -17.90 13.82 -25.17
CA ALA A 163 -19.30 13.38 -25.13
C ALA A 163 -20.27 14.55 -25.32
N LEU A 164 -19.98 15.72 -24.75
CA LEU A 164 -20.82 16.92 -24.91
C LEU A 164 -20.71 17.54 -26.30
N GLU A 165 -19.52 17.56 -26.88
CA GLU A 165 -19.25 18.23 -28.17
C GLU A 165 -19.60 17.34 -29.39
N SER A 166 -19.32 16.04 -29.30
CA SER A 166 -19.44 15.12 -30.43
C SER A 166 -20.42 13.94 -30.21
N GLY A 167 -21.06 13.86 -29.05
CA GLY A 167 -21.94 12.75 -28.70
C GLY A 167 -21.21 11.41 -28.46
N THR A 168 -19.87 11.46 -28.35
CA THR A 168 -19.07 10.24 -28.18
C THR A 168 -19.33 9.58 -26.83
N ILE A 169 -19.53 8.27 -26.81
CA ILE A 169 -19.79 7.51 -25.59
C ILE A 169 -18.56 7.48 -24.68
N MET A 170 -18.73 7.86 -23.43
CA MET A 170 -17.64 7.96 -22.44
C MET A 170 -17.03 6.62 -22.04
N THR A 171 -17.79 5.53 -22.09
CA THR A 171 -17.39 4.20 -21.65
C THR A 171 -18.05 3.12 -22.47
N ALA A 172 -17.35 2.02 -22.72
CA ALA A 172 -17.92 0.84 -23.37
C ALA A 172 -18.72 -0.06 -22.39
N SER A 173 -18.73 0.28 -21.09
CA SER A 173 -19.48 -0.48 -20.09
C SER A 173 -20.97 -0.16 -20.21
N CYS A 174 -21.77 -1.14 -20.60
CA CYS A 174 -23.21 -1.05 -20.72
C CYS A 174 -23.89 -2.26 -20.10
N PRO A 175 -25.20 -2.20 -19.84
CA PRO A 175 -25.99 -3.36 -19.44
C PRO A 175 -25.87 -4.50 -20.45
N ARG A 176 -26.02 -5.74 -20.00
CA ARG A 176 -25.78 -6.96 -20.80
C ARG A 176 -26.66 -7.08 -22.07
N TRP A 177 -27.78 -6.37 -22.09
CA TRP A 177 -28.76 -6.35 -23.21
C TRP A 177 -28.49 -5.24 -24.22
N LEU A 178 -27.43 -4.43 -24.02
CA LEU A 178 -26.95 -3.42 -24.96
C LEU A 178 -25.58 -3.81 -25.49
N SER A 179 -25.27 -3.44 -26.71
CA SER A 179 -23.94 -3.52 -27.29
C SER A 179 -23.55 -2.16 -27.88
N LEU A 180 -22.30 -1.82 -27.74
CA LEU A 180 -21.74 -0.59 -28.27
C LEU A 180 -21.53 -0.75 -29.77
N ASP A 181 -21.90 0.26 -30.56
CA ASP A 181 -21.60 0.31 -31.99
C ASP A 181 -20.10 0.43 -32.28
N ASP A 182 -19.65 0.04 -33.48
CA ASP A 182 -18.23 0.09 -33.88
C ASP A 182 -17.66 1.50 -33.85
N LYS A 183 -18.49 2.52 -34.07
CA LYS A 183 -18.10 3.93 -34.05
C LYS A 183 -18.13 4.56 -32.66
N ARG A 184 -18.63 3.83 -31.65
CA ARG A 184 -18.81 4.30 -30.28
C ARG A 184 -19.70 5.54 -30.15
N THR A 185 -20.70 5.64 -30.97
CA THR A 185 -21.67 6.76 -30.98
C THR A 185 -23.04 6.38 -30.43
N ALA A 186 -23.33 5.09 -30.31
CA ALA A 186 -24.59 4.57 -29.75
C ALA A 186 -24.40 3.23 -29.02
N PHE A 187 -25.39 2.91 -28.17
CA PHE A 187 -25.55 1.60 -27.57
C PHE A 187 -26.66 0.83 -28.28
#